data_a441e8f8dd0aab365f3adc3334311145
#
_entry.id   a441e8f8dd0aab365f3adc3334311145
#
_cell.length_a   1.000
_cell.length_b   1.000
_cell.length_c   1.000
_cell.angle_alpha   90.00
_cell.angle_beta   90.00
_cell.angle_gamma   90.00
#
_symmetry.space_group_name_H-M   'P 1'
#
loop_
_entity.id
_entity.type
_entity.pdbx_description
1 polymer ?
#
loop_
_entity_poly.entity_id
_entity_poly.type
_entity_poly.pdbx_seq_one_letter_code
_entity_poly.pdbx_strand_id
1 'polypeptide(L)'
;MHSRATPVATKGVGMRTRNRRLIGAAAALAVLATVAVGCGSDGGSDAGGSDTTKVTETTGSGELGAIRVPQDYKTIQEAVDIAEEGDLVLIDEGTYNEAVDVTTPDITIRGVDRNKVILDGEFELENGIRVLDTDGVVVENMTARNYVSNGFFWTGSDRYRGSYLTAYRNGDYGVYSFDAYHGQFDNSYGGGSPDAGFYIGECYVCDAVIDNVISENNGLGYSGTNSGGDLYIVNSTFRNNRAGIVPNSGSYELCYPGRANTIVGNIVHDNNNNESPAIDVALLAQGNGILIAGSVNNIVERNLVFDHDRTGIAAVPFPEEDASDVVPPTSELEVPCEETRDDELPAEGEVPDIVLWNATGNSIIGNLVSGSGLADLASGTIPLDADSLTTAQLENCFSDNEHESTAPTDLEGLAPCGGEGNGGDFEANGLDLLVLINEQAASPPKDTYKTTPEPGDQESMPDALTKPYERFEAPTKPDVDAITVPKKPAK
;
A
#
# COMPACT_ATOMS: atom_id res chain seq x y z
N MET A 1 46.34 2.21 -23.45
CA MET A 1 45.58 0.96 -23.20
C MET A 1 44.35 1.39 -22.42
N HIS A 2 43.27 1.64 -23.16
CA HIS A 2 42.01 2.07 -22.59
C HIS A 2 41.14 0.84 -22.42
N SER A 3 40.86 0.47 -21.20
CA SER A 3 39.85 -0.55 -20.87
C SER A 3 38.49 0.15 -20.83
N ARG A 4 37.64 -0.15 -21.80
CA ARG A 4 36.23 0.22 -21.77
C ARG A 4 35.49 -0.74 -20.84
N ALA A 5 34.94 -0.22 -19.77
CA ALA A 5 33.93 -0.92 -18.99
C ALA A 5 32.64 -1.00 -19.83
N THR A 6 32.14 -2.18 -20.03
CA THR A 6 30.84 -2.45 -20.63
C THR A 6 29.76 -2.16 -19.58
N PRO A 7 28.69 -1.46 -19.89
CA PRO A 7 27.56 -1.32 -18.95
C PRO A 7 26.90 -2.68 -18.77
N VAL A 8 26.71 -3.08 -17.52
CA VAL A 8 25.88 -4.22 -17.13
C VAL A 8 24.43 -3.80 -17.40
N ALA A 9 23.82 -4.40 -18.40
CA ALA A 9 22.40 -4.26 -18.64
C ALA A 9 21.65 -4.92 -17.47
N THR A 10 21.06 -4.14 -16.60
CA THR A 10 20.03 -4.56 -15.67
C THR A 10 18.83 -4.99 -16.53
N LYS A 11 18.58 -6.27 -16.61
CA LYS A 11 17.34 -6.80 -17.19
C LYS A 11 16.18 -6.35 -16.33
N GLY A 12 15.30 -5.61 -16.98
CA GLY A 12 14.19 -4.90 -16.41
C GLY A 12 13.33 -5.69 -15.45
N VAL A 13 12.96 -5.02 -14.41
CA VAL A 13 11.73 -5.15 -13.68
C VAL A 13 10.61 -5.29 -14.70
N GLY A 14 9.81 -6.33 -14.60
CA GLY A 14 8.75 -6.59 -15.56
C GLY A 14 7.76 -5.42 -15.55
N MET A 15 7.83 -4.58 -16.59
CA MET A 15 6.81 -3.59 -16.87
C MET A 15 5.47 -4.29 -16.88
N ARG A 16 4.60 -3.96 -15.94
CA ARG A 16 3.17 -4.17 -16.13
C ARG A 16 2.75 -3.19 -17.23
N THR A 17 2.74 -3.65 -18.46
CA THR A 17 2.15 -2.90 -19.56
C THR A 17 0.71 -2.58 -19.18
N ARG A 18 0.37 -1.32 -19.22
CA ARG A 18 -0.99 -0.76 -19.15
C ARG A 18 -1.90 -1.45 -20.18
N ASN A 19 -2.39 -2.64 -19.88
CA ASN A 19 -3.39 -3.33 -20.70
C ASN A 19 -4.78 -2.97 -20.19
N ARG A 20 -5.20 -1.72 -20.47
CA ARG A 20 -6.54 -1.21 -20.16
C ARG A 20 -7.70 -2.01 -20.75
N ARG A 21 -7.49 -2.99 -21.64
CA ARG A 21 -8.57 -3.65 -22.39
C ARG A 21 -8.61 -5.17 -22.31
N LEU A 22 -7.96 -5.83 -21.36
CA LEU A 22 -7.91 -7.30 -21.32
C LEU A 22 -8.32 -7.94 -19.99
N ILE A 23 -9.02 -7.25 -19.11
CA ILE A 23 -9.60 -7.87 -17.91
C ILE A 23 -11.05 -8.32 -18.14
N GLY A 24 -11.58 -8.12 -19.34
CA GLY A 24 -12.94 -8.51 -19.70
C GLY A 24 -13.10 -9.82 -20.49
N ALA A 25 -12.11 -10.68 -20.62
CA ALA A 25 -12.26 -11.92 -21.39
C ALA A 25 -11.20 -12.98 -21.04
N ALA A 26 -11.18 -13.47 -19.82
CA ALA A 26 -10.62 -14.78 -19.53
C ALA A 26 -11.72 -15.83 -19.71
N ALA A 27 -12.04 -16.10 -20.98
CA ALA A 27 -12.91 -17.19 -21.34
C ALA A 27 -12.27 -18.52 -20.98
N ALA A 28 -13.03 -19.34 -20.29
CA ALA A 28 -12.75 -20.72 -19.99
C ALA A 28 -12.22 -21.49 -21.20
N LEU A 29 -10.98 -21.96 -21.13
CA LEU A 29 -10.52 -23.05 -22.01
C LEU A 29 -11.03 -24.37 -21.43
N ALA A 30 -12.18 -24.80 -21.93
CA ALA A 30 -12.67 -26.15 -21.73
C ALA A 30 -11.77 -27.13 -22.50
N VAL A 31 -11.05 -27.96 -21.78
CA VAL A 31 -10.38 -29.13 -22.37
C VAL A 31 -11.43 -30.17 -22.68
N LEU A 32 -11.76 -30.33 -23.96
CA LEU A 32 -12.54 -31.47 -24.46
C LEU A 32 -11.69 -32.74 -24.46
N ALA A 33 -11.94 -33.59 -23.48
CA ALA A 33 -11.53 -34.98 -23.57
C ALA A 33 -12.63 -35.80 -24.24
N THR A 34 -12.41 -36.22 -25.49
CA THR A 34 -13.25 -37.15 -26.19
C THR A 34 -13.06 -38.56 -25.65
N VAL A 35 -14.09 -39.15 -25.07
CA VAL A 35 -14.16 -40.58 -24.82
C VAL A 35 -15.30 -41.15 -25.70
N ALA A 36 -14.92 -42.17 -26.48
CA ALA A 36 -15.79 -42.83 -27.46
C ALA A 36 -16.89 -43.68 -26.81
N VAL A 37 -18.00 -43.64 -27.49
CA VAL A 37 -19.24 -44.37 -27.22
C VAL A 37 -19.09 -45.86 -27.48
N GLY A 38 -19.60 -46.69 -26.57
CA GLY A 38 -19.95 -48.08 -26.81
C GLY A 38 -21.47 -48.26 -26.49
N CYS A 39 -22.22 -48.57 -27.52
CA CYS A 39 -23.64 -48.89 -27.38
C CYS A 39 -23.87 -50.29 -26.83
N GLY A 40 -24.83 -50.46 -25.96
CA GLY A 40 -25.45 -51.72 -25.57
C GLY A 40 -26.81 -51.49 -24.96
N SER A 41 -27.83 -51.84 -25.72
CA SER A 41 -29.26 -51.81 -25.34
C SER A 41 -29.58 -53.00 -24.44
N ASP A 42 -30.42 -52.83 -23.40
CA ASP A 42 -31.69 -53.55 -23.28
C ASP A 42 -32.45 -53.13 -22.01
N GLY A 43 -33.77 -53.16 -22.15
CA GLY A 43 -34.74 -52.55 -21.30
C GLY A 43 -35.17 -53.31 -20.02
N GLY A 44 -35.95 -52.62 -19.21
CA GLY A 44 -36.63 -53.19 -18.03
C GLY A 44 -37.20 -52.08 -17.16
N SER A 45 -38.47 -51.83 -17.30
CA SER A 45 -39.31 -50.98 -16.44
C SER A 45 -39.37 -51.56 -15.02
N ASP A 46 -39.24 -50.72 -13.98
CA ASP A 46 -40.29 -50.64 -12.94
C ASP A 46 -40.12 -49.46 -11.96
N ALA A 47 -41.26 -49.08 -11.47
CA ALA A 47 -41.57 -47.88 -10.74
C ALA A 47 -41.03 -47.78 -9.28
N GLY A 48 -40.89 -46.54 -8.82
CA GLY A 48 -41.24 -46.17 -7.45
C GLY A 48 -40.09 -45.81 -6.49
N GLY A 49 -40.08 -44.56 -6.12
CA GLY A 49 -39.30 -44.12 -4.96
C GLY A 49 -38.69 -42.74 -5.13
N SER A 50 -39.54 -41.72 -5.00
CA SER A 50 -39.08 -40.35 -4.78
C SER A 50 -38.45 -40.29 -3.41
N ASP A 51 -37.14 -40.41 -3.36
CA ASP A 51 -36.37 -40.01 -2.18
C ASP A 51 -35.76 -38.61 -2.47
N THR A 52 -36.58 -37.62 -2.13
CA THR A 52 -36.12 -36.25 -1.99
C THR A 52 -35.17 -36.26 -0.76
N THR A 53 -33.89 -36.42 -1.04
CA THR A 53 -32.86 -36.03 -0.07
C THR A 53 -33.05 -34.54 0.18
N LYS A 54 -33.72 -34.20 1.29
CA LYS A 54 -33.65 -32.87 1.87
C LYS A 54 -32.17 -32.57 2.04
N VAL A 55 -31.65 -31.64 1.26
CA VAL A 55 -30.48 -30.89 1.64
C VAL A 55 -30.87 -30.23 2.97
N THR A 56 -30.32 -30.70 4.04
CA THR A 56 -30.44 -30.05 5.33
C THR A 56 -29.71 -28.72 5.15
N GLU A 57 -30.45 -27.65 5.19
CA GLU A 57 -29.87 -26.32 5.40
C GLU A 57 -29.07 -26.41 6.70
N THR A 58 -27.74 -26.45 6.60
CA THR A 58 -26.86 -26.36 7.74
C THR A 58 -26.81 -24.86 8.08
N THR A 59 -27.81 -24.38 8.79
CA THR A 59 -27.74 -23.08 9.45
C THR A 59 -26.61 -23.22 10.49
N GLY A 60 -25.54 -22.45 10.32
CA GLY A 60 -24.42 -22.38 11.25
C GLY A 60 -24.93 -22.16 12.67
N SER A 61 -24.72 -23.14 13.54
CA SER A 61 -25.25 -23.17 14.92
C SER A 61 -24.23 -22.68 15.95
N GLY A 62 -23.62 -21.51 15.68
CA GLY A 62 -22.86 -20.77 16.69
C GLY A 62 -23.65 -19.57 17.23
N GLU A 63 -23.33 -19.05 18.38
CA GLU A 63 -23.98 -17.85 18.97
C GLU A 63 -24.00 -16.63 18.01
N LEU A 64 -23.14 -16.61 16.98
CA LEU A 64 -23.02 -15.54 15.97
C LEU A 64 -23.69 -15.85 14.62
N GLY A 65 -24.21 -17.07 14.39
CA GLY A 65 -24.70 -17.49 13.06
C GLY A 65 -23.59 -17.60 12.01
N ALA A 66 -22.34 -17.74 12.41
CA ALA A 66 -21.17 -17.75 11.55
C ALA A 66 -20.96 -19.10 10.84
N ILE A 67 -20.42 -19.04 9.63
CA ILE A 67 -19.84 -20.20 8.92
C ILE A 67 -18.49 -20.49 9.55
N ARG A 68 -18.27 -21.70 10.07
CA ARG A 68 -17.08 -22.04 10.86
C ARG A 68 -16.05 -22.85 10.08
N VAL A 69 -14.79 -22.45 10.17
CA VAL A 69 -13.64 -23.20 9.65
C VAL A 69 -12.78 -23.67 10.85
N PRO A 70 -12.48 -24.98 11.00
CA PRO A 70 -12.74 -26.10 10.08
C PRO A 70 -14.01 -26.91 10.40
N GLN A 71 -14.95 -26.43 11.21
CA GLN A 71 -16.10 -27.23 11.69
C GLN A 71 -17.14 -27.49 10.61
N ASP A 72 -17.55 -26.46 9.86
CA ASP A 72 -18.55 -26.56 8.80
C ASP A 72 -17.86 -26.87 7.46
N TYR A 73 -16.72 -26.21 7.20
CA TYR A 73 -15.91 -26.37 5.99
C TYR A 73 -14.44 -26.56 6.38
N LYS A 74 -13.72 -27.41 5.66
CA LYS A 74 -12.35 -27.78 6.03
C LYS A 74 -11.33 -26.70 5.69
N THR A 75 -11.61 -25.92 4.66
CA THR A 75 -10.73 -24.86 4.16
C THR A 75 -11.44 -23.51 4.23
N ILE A 76 -10.66 -22.45 4.28
CA ILE A 76 -11.17 -21.07 4.25
C ILE A 76 -11.83 -20.82 2.91
N GLN A 77 -11.21 -21.28 1.78
CA GLN A 77 -11.77 -21.10 0.45
C GLN A 77 -13.15 -21.76 0.33
N GLU A 78 -13.32 -23.02 0.79
CA GLU A 78 -14.63 -23.69 0.75
C GLU A 78 -15.72 -22.89 1.50
N ALA A 79 -15.37 -22.26 2.63
CA ALA A 79 -16.30 -21.45 3.41
C ALA A 79 -16.63 -20.12 2.71
N VAL A 80 -15.63 -19.49 2.10
CA VAL A 80 -15.82 -18.24 1.32
C VAL A 80 -16.65 -18.47 0.07
N ASP A 81 -16.44 -19.60 -0.65
CA ASP A 81 -17.15 -19.95 -1.87
C ASP A 81 -18.66 -20.12 -1.68
N ILE A 82 -19.11 -20.48 -0.48
CA ILE A 82 -20.53 -20.68 -0.18
C ILE A 82 -21.17 -19.54 0.63
N ALA A 83 -20.35 -18.61 1.09
CA ALA A 83 -20.84 -17.44 1.84
C ALA A 83 -21.73 -16.56 0.95
N GLU A 84 -22.78 -16.03 1.54
CA GLU A 84 -23.69 -15.07 0.91
C GLU A 84 -23.48 -13.67 1.52
N GLU A 85 -23.97 -12.63 0.84
CA GLU A 85 -23.94 -11.25 1.35
C GLU A 85 -24.51 -11.19 2.79
N GLY A 86 -23.74 -10.65 3.72
CA GLY A 86 -24.08 -10.54 5.13
C GLY A 86 -23.55 -11.68 6.01
N ASP A 87 -22.81 -12.61 5.45
CA ASP A 87 -22.25 -13.71 6.21
C ASP A 87 -20.94 -13.34 6.94
N LEU A 88 -20.75 -14.01 8.09
CA LEU A 88 -19.50 -14.03 8.82
C LEU A 88 -18.85 -15.41 8.66
N VAL A 89 -17.66 -15.44 8.07
CA VAL A 89 -16.78 -16.62 8.07
C VAL A 89 -15.85 -16.51 9.28
N LEU A 90 -16.00 -17.39 10.26
CA LEU A 90 -15.22 -17.40 11.50
C LEU A 90 -14.23 -18.55 11.50
N ILE A 91 -12.93 -18.22 11.54
CA ILE A 91 -11.82 -19.16 11.40
C ILE A 91 -11.22 -19.45 12.77
N ASP A 92 -11.20 -20.73 13.17
CA ASP A 92 -10.62 -21.18 14.43
C ASP A 92 -9.07 -21.25 14.36
N GLU A 93 -8.43 -21.38 15.53
CA GLU A 93 -6.97 -21.49 15.64
C GLU A 93 -6.42 -22.61 14.75
N GLY A 94 -5.42 -22.30 13.95
CA GLY A 94 -4.78 -23.22 13.03
C GLY A 94 -3.80 -22.53 12.07
N THR A 95 -3.02 -23.36 11.38
CA THR A 95 -2.22 -22.90 10.24
C THR A 95 -2.84 -23.44 8.96
N TYR A 96 -3.18 -22.54 8.06
CA TYR A 96 -3.89 -22.78 6.81
C TYR A 96 -2.95 -22.50 5.64
N ASN A 97 -2.57 -23.56 4.91
CA ASN A 97 -1.73 -23.42 3.73
C ASN A 97 -2.62 -23.16 2.50
N GLU A 98 -3.17 -21.98 2.42
CA GLU A 98 -4.16 -21.59 1.42
C GLU A 98 -3.84 -20.23 0.80
N ALA A 99 -4.25 -20.04 -0.44
CA ALA A 99 -4.43 -18.77 -1.11
C ALA A 99 -5.94 -18.59 -1.34
N VAL A 100 -6.54 -17.59 -0.72
CA VAL A 100 -8.00 -17.41 -0.70
C VAL A 100 -8.37 -16.26 -1.62
N ASP A 101 -9.22 -16.54 -2.62
CA ASP A 101 -9.84 -15.54 -3.49
C ASP A 101 -11.27 -15.24 -3.03
N VAL A 102 -11.59 -13.97 -2.85
CA VAL A 102 -12.90 -13.51 -2.39
C VAL A 102 -13.59 -12.76 -3.51
N THR A 103 -14.76 -13.23 -3.90
CA THR A 103 -15.61 -12.64 -4.94
C THR A 103 -17.06 -12.45 -4.48
N THR A 104 -17.36 -12.71 -3.21
CA THR A 104 -18.68 -12.49 -2.61
C THR A 104 -18.69 -11.16 -1.88
N PRO A 105 -19.59 -10.24 -2.23
CA PRO A 105 -19.64 -8.92 -1.60
C PRO A 105 -20.17 -8.96 -0.17
N ASP A 106 -19.85 -7.91 0.58
CA ASP A 106 -20.40 -7.63 1.90
C ASP A 106 -20.31 -8.83 2.87
N ILE A 107 -19.15 -9.53 2.90
CA ILE A 107 -18.85 -10.58 3.89
C ILE A 107 -17.74 -10.16 4.85
N THR A 108 -17.72 -10.77 6.03
CA THR A 108 -16.61 -10.64 6.98
C THR A 108 -15.87 -11.95 7.13
N ILE A 109 -14.54 -11.94 6.99
CA ILE A 109 -13.65 -13.08 7.23
C ILE A 109 -12.84 -12.76 8.48
N ARG A 110 -13.07 -13.49 9.56
CA ARG A 110 -12.52 -13.20 10.89
C ARG A 110 -11.83 -14.40 11.51
N GLY A 111 -10.59 -14.20 12.00
CA GLY A 111 -9.93 -15.15 12.87
C GLY A 111 -10.38 -15.02 14.33
N VAL A 112 -10.46 -16.13 15.06
CA VAL A 112 -10.77 -16.10 16.51
C VAL A 112 -9.64 -15.49 17.34
N ASP A 113 -8.39 -15.60 16.88
CA ASP A 113 -7.19 -15.06 17.54
C ASP A 113 -6.15 -14.70 16.49
N ARG A 114 -5.71 -13.45 16.49
CA ARG A 114 -4.78 -12.87 15.50
C ARG A 114 -3.47 -13.65 15.36
N ASN A 115 -2.92 -14.14 16.49
CA ASN A 115 -1.62 -14.79 16.53
C ASN A 115 -1.70 -16.32 16.31
N LYS A 116 -2.91 -16.88 16.27
CA LYS A 116 -3.12 -18.31 16.15
C LYS A 116 -3.91 -18.74 14.92
N VAL A 117 -4.58 -17.81 14.24
CA VAL A 117 -5.15 -18.02 12.90
C VAL A 117 -4.14 -17.54 11.89
N ILE A 118 -3.43 -18.48 11.26
CA ILE A 118 -2.27 -18.20 10.44
C ILE A 118 -2.49 -18.75 9.03
N LEU A 119 -2.54 -17.87 8.04
CA LEU A 119 -2.41 -18.25 6.64
C LEU A 119 -0.91 -18.25 6.31
N ASP A 120 -0.40 -19.38 5.81
CA ASP A 120 1.02 -19.57 5.52
C ASP A 120 1.22 -19.98 4.05
N GLY A 121 1.83 -19.12 3.26
CA GLY A 121 2.09 -19.38 1.85
C GLY A 121 3.27 -20.30 1.59
N GLU A 122 4.04 -20.69 2.62
CA GLU A 122 5.23 -21.57 2.51
C GLU A 122 6.26 -21.08 1.46
N PHE A 123 6.21 -19.79 1.09
CA PHE A 123 6.97 -19.16 0.00
C PHE A 123 6.70 -19.78 -1.39
N GLU A 124 5.53 -20.36 -1.58
CA GLU A 124 5.07 -20.98 -2.82
C GLU A 124 3.76 -20.36 -3.34
N LEU A 125 2.85 -19.96 -2.44
CA LEU A 125 1.57 -19.34 -2.78
C LEU A 125 1.72 -17.83 -3.00
N GLU A 126 0.90 -17.25 -3.89
CA GLU A 126 1.04 -15.84 -4.28
C GLU A 126 0.51 -14.88 -3.22
N ASN A 127 -0.76 -15.01 -2.81
CA ASN A 127 -1.41 -14.10 -1.89
C ASN A 127 -2.10 -14.86 -0.76
N GLY A 128 -2.20 -14.26 0.43
CA GLY A 128 -2.93 -14.86 1.54
C GLY A 128 -4.44 -14.77 1.32
N ILE A 129 -5.01 -13.58 1.47
CA ILE A 129 -6.40 -13.31 1.07
C ILE A 129 -6.38 -12.23 0.00
N ARG A 130 -7.05 -12.50 -1.12
CA ARG A 130 -7.19 -11.59 -2.25
C ARG A 130 -8.65 -11.33 -2.54
N VAL A 131 -9.07 -10.07 -2.44
CA VAL A 131 -10.42 -9.59 -2.76
C VAL A 131 -10.40 -8.98 -4.15
N LEU A 132 -11.22 -9.50 -5.06
CA LEU A 132 -11.18 -9.18 -6.48
C LEU A 132 -12.53 -8.63 -6.95
N ASP A 133 -12.54 -7.39 -7.48
CA ASP A 133 -13.71 -6.73 -8.08
C ASP A 133 -14.97 -6.91 -7.19
N THR A 134 -14.82 -6.74 -5.87
CA THR A 134 -15.85 -7.12 -4.90
C THR A 134 -15.89 -6.12 -3.74
N ASP A 135 -17.10 -5.64 -3.43
CA ASP A 135 -17.34 -4.57 -2.48
C ASP A 135 -17.64 -5.06 -1.07
N GLY A 136 -17.35 -4.22 -0.07
CA GLY A 136 -17.80 -4.41 1.32
C GLY A 136 -17.11 -5.53 2.08
N VAL A 137 -15.99 -6.07 1.58
CA VAL A 137 -15.29 -7.19 2.23
C VAL A 137 -14.41 -6.72 3.38
N VAL A 138 -14.65 -7.31 4.54
CA VAL A 138 -13.85 -7.10 5.76
C VAL A 138 -13.02 -8.34 6.08
N VAL A 139 -11.69 -8.15 6.27
CA VAL A 139 -10.77 -9.19 6.74
C VAL A 139 -10.18 -8.74 8.06
N GLU A 140 -10.32 -9.56 9.11
CA GLU A 140 -9.90 -9.13 10.42
C GLU A 140 -9.36 -10.25 11.32
N ASN A 141 -8.46 -9.86 12.24
CA ASN A 141 -7.97 -10.65 13.37
C ASN A 141 -7.24 -11.94 12.98
N MET A 142 -6.30 -11.87 12.04
CA MET A 142 -5.50 -13.02 11.60
C MET A 142 -4.12 -12.63 11.10
N THR A 143 -3.29 -13.64 10.85
CA THR A 143 -1.92 -13.49 10.31
C THR A 143 -1.83 -14.09 8.91
N ALA A 144 -1.19 -13.37 7.97
CA ALA A 144 -0.76 -13.89 6.66
C ALA A 144 0.76 -13.74 6.52
N ARG A 145 1.45 -14.85 6.20
CA ARG A 145 2.91 -14.87 6.13
C ARG A 145 3.43 -15.74 5.01
N ASN A 146 4.70 -15.48 4.63
CA ASN A 146 5.46 -16.34 3.72
C ASN A 146 4.83 -16.49 2.32
N TYR A 147 4.14 -15.47 1.83
CA TYR A 147 3.63 -15.43 0.47
C TYR A 147 4.68 -14.87 -0.49
N VAL A 148 4.61 -15.25 -1.77
CA VAL A 148 5.57 -14.76 -2.77
C VAL A 148 5.23 -13.37 -3.29
N SER A 149 3.99 -12.90 -3.07
CA SER A 149 3.52 -11.54 -3.35
C SER A 149 2.95 -10.91 -2.08
N ASN A 150 1.64 -10.97 -1.82
CA ASN A 150 1.01 -10.15 -0.80
C ASN A 150 0.43 -10.97 0.36
N GLY A 151 0.41 -10.38 1.55
CA GLY A 151 -0.32 -10.95 2.68
C GLY A 151 -1.83 -10.82 2.51
N PHE A 152 -2.32 -9.60 2.46
CA PHE A 152 -3.74 -9.27 2.24
C PHE A 152 -3.85 -8.25 1.12
N PHE A 153 -4.78 -8.46 0.20
CA PHE A 153 -4.88 -7.69 -1.02
C PHE A 153 -6.34 -7.40 -1.42
N TRP A 154 -6.66 -6.13 -1.69
CA TRP A 154 -7.92 -5.67 -2.28
C TRP A 154 -7.64 -4.96 -3.59
N THR A 155 -8.40 -5.27 -4.64
CA THR A 155 -8.32 -4.59 -5.94
C THR A 155 -9.69 -4.52 -6.61
N GLY A 156 -9.99 -3.40 -7.29
CA GLY A 156 -11.28 -3.16 -7.91
C GLY A 156 -12.43 -3.17 -6.89
N SER A 157 -12.18 -2.70 -5.66
CA SER A 157 -13.11 -2.86 -4.55
C SER A 157 -13.59 -1.52 -4.03
N ASP A 158 -14.87 -1.43 -3.70
CA ASP A 158 -15.46 -0.34 -2.94
C ASP A 158 -15.80 -0.79 -1.51
N ARG A 159 -15.58 0.08 -0.50
CA ARG A 159 -15.87 -0.24 0.91
C ARG A 159 -15.13 -1.49 1.41
N TYR A 160 -13.83 -1.37 1.63
CA TYR A 160 -12.98 -2.47 2.13
C TYR A 160 -12.39 -2.17 3.50
N ARG A 161 -12.14 -3.21 4.30
CA ARG A 161 -11.46 -3.04 5.59
C ARG A 161 -10.52 -4.21 5.91
N GLY A 162 -9.32 -3.85 6.35
CA GLY A 162 -8.36 -4.75 7.01
C GLY A 162 -8.12 -4.29 8.45
N SER A 163 -8.44 -5.13 9.44
CA SER A 163 -8.35 -4.74 10.85
C SER A 163 -7.72 -5.83 11.71
N TYR A 164 -6.85 -5.47 12.66
CA TYR A 164 -6.12 -6.45 13.48
C TYR A 164 -5.39 -7.52 12.64
N LEU A 165 -4.84 -7.12 11.51
CA LEU A 165 -4.07 -8.00 10.64
C LEU A 165 -2.58 -8.00 11.01
N THR A 166 -1.95 -9.15 10.87
CA THR A 166 -0.48 -9.29 10.91
C THR A 166 -0.02 -9.85 9.57
N ALA A 167 0.78 -9.08 8.84
CA ALA A 167 1.37 -9.51 7.58
C ALA A 167 2.89 -9.48 7.69
N TYR A 168 3.60 -10.60 7.46
CA TYR A 168 5.05 -10.58 7.50
C TYR A 168 5.71 -11.61 6.58
N ARG A 169 6.91 -11.27 6.08
CA ARG A 169 7.65 -12.08 5.10
C ARG A 169 6.84 -12.36 3.84
N ASN A 170 6.20 -11.33 3.29
CA ASN A 170 5.51 -11.41 2.01
C ASN A 170 6.35 -10.70 0.94
N GLY A 171 6.38 -11.24 -0.27
CA GLY A 171 7.40 -10.92 -1.27
C GLY A 171 7.23 -9.58 -1.99
N ASP A 172 6.09 -8.90 -1.84
CA ASP A 172 5.84 -7.56 -2.34
C ASP A 172 5.26 -6.69 -1.22
N TYR A 173 3.99 -6.86 -0.83
CA TYR A 173 3.31 -6.05 0.17
C TYR A 173 2.80 -6.86 1.36
N GLY A 174 2.74 -6.21 2.52
CA GLY A 174 2.05 -6.76 3.69
C GLY A 174 0.54 -6.68 3.55
N VAL A 175 0.01 -5.47 3.57
CA VAL A 175 -1.42 -5.14 3.42
C VAL A 175 -1.55 -4.14 2.28
N TYR A 176 -2.26 -4.50 1.23
CA TYR A 176 -2.23 -3.86 -0.06
C TYR A 176 -3.63 -3.58 -0.60
N SER A 177 -3.85 -2.35 -1.05
CA SER A 177 -5.08 -1.92 -1.72
C SER A 177 -4.70 -1.15 -2.98
N PHE A 178 -5.29 -1.52 -4.11
CA PHE A 178 -4.99 -1.00 -5.44
C PHE A 178 -6.28 -0.84 -6.23
N ASP A 179 -6.49 0.32 -6.84
CA ASP A 179 -7.75 0.61 -7.52
C ASP A 179 -8.96 0.27 -6.64
N ALA A 180 -8.93 0.75 -5.39
CA ALA A 180 -9.97 0.49 -4.41
C ALA A 180 -10.27 1.76 -3.59
N TYR A 181 -11.53 1.93 -3.18
CA TYR A 181 -12.06 3.17 -2.63
C TYR A 181 -12.78 2.94 -1.30
N HIS A 182 -12.98 4.00 -0.52
CA HIS A 182 -13.71 4.00 0.76
C HIS A 182 -13.19 2.93 1.73
N GLY A 183 -11.85 2.92 1.93
CA GLY A 183 -11.17 1.83 2.63
C GLY A 183 -10.62 2.18 4.01
N GLN A 184 -10.34 1.14 4.82
CA GLN A 184 -9.72 1.34 6.12
C GLN A 184 -8.75 0.20 6.46
N PHE A 185 -7.53 0.57 6.86
CA PHE A 185 -6.59 -0.33 7.53
C PHE A 185 -6.34 0.16 8.95
N ASP A 186 -6.68 -0.64 9.95
CA ASP A 186 -6.51 -0.25 11.34
C ASP A 186 -5.95 -1.36 12.24
N ASN A 187 -5.34 -0.95 13.35
CA ASN A 187 -4.82 -1.86 14.39
C ASN A 187 -3.91 -2.99 13.86
N SER A 188 -3.23 -2.76 12.74
CA SER A 188 -2.58 -3.80 11.95
C SER A 188 -1.06 -3.69 11.97
N TYR A 189 -0.37 -4.77 11.60
CA TYR A 189 1.09 -4.87 11.55
C TYR A 189 1.54 -5.36 10.16
N GLY A 190 2.53 -4.67 9.59
CA GLY A 190 3.19 -5.06 8.34
C GLY A 190 4.70 -5.12 8.50
N GLY A 191 5.34 -6.25 8.15
CA GLY A 191 6.78 -6.38 8.30
C GLY A 191 7.46 -7.33 7.33
N GLY A 192 8.67 -6.94 6.87
CA GLY A 192 9.50 -7.77 6.01
C GLY A 192 9.06 -7.85 4.57
N SER A 193 8.36 -6.84 4.06
CA SER A 193 7.93 -6.74 2.66
C SER A 193 8.92 -5.90 1.86
N PRO A 194 9.43 -6.38 0.70
CA PRO A 194 10.41 -5.65 -0.11
C PRO A 194 9.92 -4.34 -0.70
N ASP A 195 8.63 -4.23 -0.99
CA ASP A 195 8.01 -2.97 -1.40
C ASP A 195 7.52 -2.22 -0.17
N ALA A 196 6.34 -2.53 0.36
CA ALA A 196 5.83 -1.82 1.52
C ALA A 196 5.08 -2.71 2.53
N GLY A 197 5.12 -2.30 3.81
CA GLY A 197 4.29 -2.90 4.85
C GLY A 197 2.81 -2.62 4.62
N PHE A 198 2.47 -1.37 4.27
CA PHE A 198 1.12 -0.92 3.90
C PHE A 198 1.16 -0.14 2.59
N TYR A 199 0.14 -0.35 1.77
CA TYR A 199 -0.01 0.33 0.50
C TYR A 199 -1.46 0.67 0.21
N ILE A 200 -1.70 1.90 -0.23
CA ILE A 200 -2.94 2.34 -0.88
C ILE A 200 -2.52 3.11 -2.12
N GLY A 201 -2.91 2.64 -3.30
CA GLY A 201 -2.52 3.25 -4.58
C GLY A 201 -3.61 3.21 -5.63
N GLU A 202 -3.35 3.92 -6.73
CA GLU A 202 -4.25 4.05 -7.88
C GLU A 202 -5.68 4.48 -7.50
N CYS A 203 -5.82 5.48 -6.65
CA CYS A 203 -7.12 6.05 -6.31
C CYS A 203 -7.06 7.57 -6.09
N TYR A 204 -8.07 8.28 -6.61
CA TYR A 204 -8.38 9.67 -6.29
C TYR A 204 -9.85 9.96 -6.68
N VAL A 205 -10.71 10.30 -5.72
CA VAL A 205 -10.57 10.46 -4.27
C VAL A 205 -10.57 9.07 -3.62
N CYS A 206 -9.54 8.71 -2.84
CA CYS A 206 -9.46 7.38 -2.20
C CYS A 206 -10.50 7.21 -1.09
N ASP A 207 -10.79 8.28 -0.33
CA ASP A 207 -11.62 8.23 0.88
C ASP A 207 -11.22 7.07 1.79
N ALA A 208 -9.98 7.07 2.27
CA ALA A 208 -9.41 5.93 3.00
C ALA A 208 -8.66 6.36 4.26
N VAL A 209 -8.51 5.43 5.20
CA VAL A 209 -7.85 5.66 6.49
C VAL A 209 -6.86 4.55 6.82
N ILE A 210 -5.64 4.93 7.19
CA ILE A 210 -4.67 4.08 7.89
C ILE A 210 -4.52 4.63 9.29
N ASP A 211 -4.94 3.86 10.31
CA ASP A 211 -4.94 4.30 11.72
C ASP A 211 -4.38 3.24 12.65
N ASN A 212 -3.51 3.62 13.57
CA ASN A 212 -2.94 2.75 14.59
C ASN A 212 -2.28 1.47 14.02
N VAL A 213 -1.45 1.64 12.98
CA VAL A 213 -0.67 0.53 12.41
C VAL A 213 0.79 0.59 12.84
N ILE A 214 1.46 -0.56 12.80
CA ILE A 214 2.92 -0.67 12.95
C ILE A 214 3.48 -1.25 11.66
N SER A 215 4.46 -0.55 11.07
CA SER A 215 5.16 -1.00 9.86
C SER A 215 6.66 -0.97 10.09
N GLU A 216 7.31 -2.14 10.01
CA GLU A 216 8.75 -2.25 10.27
C GLU A 216 9.46 -3.34 9.44
N ASN A 217 10.75 -3.17 9.20
CA ASN A 217 11.58 -4.09 8.44
C ASN A 217 11.20 -4.25 6.95
N ASN A 218 10.53 -3.28 6.37
CA ASN A 218 10.10 -3.28 4.97
C ASN A 218 11.05 -2.45 4.08
N GLY A 219 10.84 -2.52 2.77
CA GLY A 219 11.38 -1.52 1.85
C GLY A 219 10.83 -0.15 2.24
N LEU A 220 9.53 0.04 2.16
CA LEU A 220 8.83 1.23 2.65
C LEU A 220 7.90 0.86 3.81
N GLY A 221 7.80 1.73 4.79
CA GLY A 221 6.77 1.57 5.82
C GLY A 221 5.37 1.72 5.22
N TYR A 222 5.16 2.80 4.50
CA TYR A 222 4.00 3.04 3.65
C TYR A 222 4.47 3.49 2.27
N SER A 223 3.83 2.97 1.24
CA SER A 223 3.89 3.47 -0.14
C SER A 223 2.49 3.81 -0.64
N GLY A 224 2.38 4.87 -1.42
CA GLY A 224 1.12 5.26 -2.02
C GLY A 224 1.37 5.91 -3.36
N THR A 225 1.40 5.11 -4.43
CA THR A 225 1.55 5.61 -5.78
C THR A 225 0.21 6.11 -6.28
N ASN A 226 0.19 7.35 -6.79
CA ASN A 226 -1.00 7.96 -7.38
C ASN A 226 -2.25 7.81 -6.52
N SER A 227 -2.10 8.09 -5.23
CA SER A 227 -3.19 7.99 -4.25
C SER A 227 -3.41 9.31 -3.55
N GLY A 228 -4.61 9.49 -2.99
CA GLY A 228 -4.94 10.63 -2.14
C GLY A 228 -6.38 11.10 -2.26
N GLY A 229 -6.61 12.29 -1.76
CA GLY A 229 -7.97 12.79 -1.58
C GLY A 229 -8.71 12.08 -0.45
N ASP A 230 -8.93 12.77 0.66
CA ASP A 230 -9.49 12.17 1.88
C ASP A 230 -8.77 10.87 2.32
N LEU A 231 -7.47 10.77 2.04
CA LEU A 231 -6.60 9.69 2.51
C LEU A 231 -5.83 10.14 3.75
N TYR A 232 -6.10 9.48 4.86
CA TYR A 232 -5.54 9.80 6.18
C TYR A 232 -4.59 8.72 6.64
N ILE A 233 -3.35 9.09 6.99
CA ILE A 233 -2.36 8.21 7.63
C ILE A 233 -2.08 8.79 9.00
N VAL A 234 -2.64 8.17 10.05
CA VAL A 234 -2.66 8.77 11.38
C VAL A 234 -2.27 7.79 12.49
N ASN A 235 -1.82 8.34 13.63
CA ASN A 235 -1.58 7.60 14.89
C ASN A 235 -0.75 6.32 14.75
N SER A 236 0.07 6.23 13.75
CA SER A 236 0.75 4.99 13.34
C SER A 236 2.26 5.07 13.58
N THR A 237 2.93 3.92 13.61
CA THR A 237 4.38 3.83 13.80
C THR A 237 5.05 3.20 12.59
N PHE A 238 5.99 3.93 11.98
CA PHE A 238 6.79 3.49 10.85
C PHE A 238 8.27 3.53 11.26
N ARG A 239 8.89 2.36 11.43
CA ARG A 239 10.24 2.27 11.97
C ARG A 239 11.06 1.16 11.35
N ASN A 240 12.38 1.34 11.37
CA ASN A 240 13.32 0.31 10.91
C ASN A 240 13.03 -0.24 9.49
N ASN A 241 12.37 0.56 8.64
CA ASN A 241 12.25 0.31 7.21
C ASN A 241 13.45 0.94 6.48
N ARG A 242 13.57 0.76 5.18
CA ARG A 242 14.54 1.56 4.40
C ARG A 242 14.11 3.02 4.31
N ALA A 243 12.80 3.28 4.12
CA ALA A 243 12.19 4.60 4.32
C ALA A 243 10.84 4.46 5.03
N GLY A 244 10.37 5.54 5.66
CA GLY A 244 9.16 5.50 6.49
C GLY A 244 7.88 5.61 5.69
N ILE A 245 7.44 6.82 5.36
CA ILE A 245 6.18 7.11 4.64
C ILE A 245 6.52 7.78 3.32
N VAL A 246 6.10 7.20 2.19
CA VAL A 246 6.47 7.67 0.85
C VAL A 246 5.24 7.76 -0.08
N PRO A 247 4.48 8.86 -0.01
CA PRO A 247 3.52 9.18 -1.08
C PRO A 247 4.30 9.54 -2.33
N ASN A 248 3.97 8.93 -3.47
CA ASN A 248 4.72 9.09 -4.70
C ASN A 248 3.82 9.14 -5.94
N SER A 249 4.42 9.46 -7.08
CA SER A 249 3.76 9.54 -8.38
C SER A 249 4.53 8.72 -9.41
N GLY A 250 3.82 8.24 -10.41
CA GLY A 250 4.41 7.56 -11.55
C GLY A 250 3.35 7.22 -12.60
N SER A 251 3.75 7.13 -13.86
CA SER A 251 2.84 6.82 -14.96
C SER A 251 2.51 5.32 -15.08
N TYR A 252 3.15 4.49 -14.26
CA TYR A 252 2.94 3.03 -14.25
C TYR A 252 1.65 2.58 -13.54
N GLU A 253 0.98 3.49 -12.83
CA GLU A 253 -0.35 3.34 -12.25
C GLU A 253 -1.26 4.49 -12.71
N LEU A 254 -2.56 4.27 -12.73
CA LEU A 254 -3.53 5.33 -13.05
C LEU A 254 -3.67 6.36 -11.92
N CYS A 255 -4.48 7.36 -12.10
CA CYS A 255 -4.79 8.40 -11.10
C CYS A 255 -3.62 9.34 -10.76
N TYR A 256 -2.57 9.35 -11.57
CA TYR A 256 -1.43 10.23 -11.34
C TYR A 256 -1.78 11.73 -11.47
N PRO A 257 -1.03 12.59 -10.77
CA PRO A 257 -0.04 12.29 -9.74
C PRO A 257 -0.68 11.92 -8.41
N GLY A 258 0.10 11.31 -7.50
CA GLY A 258 -0.27 11.18 -6.08
C GLY A 258 -0.54 12.56 -5.48
N ARG A 259 -1.61 12.73 -4.69
CA ARG A 259 -2.02 14.06 -4.23
C ARG A 259 -2.93 14.08 -3.03
N ALA A 260 -2.87 15.16 -2.24
CA ALA A 260 -3.82 15.45 -1.16
C ALA A 260 -3.91 14.33 -0.09
N ASN A 261 -2.77 13.75 0.29
CA ASN A 261 -2.67 12.88 1.45
C ASN A 261 -2.59 13.72 2.73
N THR A 262 -3.18 13.23 3.81
CA THR A 262 -3.11 13.84 5.15
C THR A 262 -2.37 12.91 6.11
N ILE A 263 -1.15 13.28 6.49
CA ILE A 263 -0.22 12.48 7.30
C ILE A 263 -0.04 13.17 8.65
N VAL A 264 -0.69 12.67 9.71
CA VAL A 264 -0.80 13.39 10.98
C VAL A 264 -0.61 12.49 12.20
N GLY A 265 0.20 12.94 13.17
CA GLY A 265 0.30 12.30 14.48
C GLY A 265 1.01 10.94 14.46
N ASN A 266 1.84 10.69 13.46
CA ASN A 266 2.59 9.45 13.35
C ASN A 266 3.95 9.53 14.07
N ILE A 267 4.47 8.36 14.46
CA ILE A 267 5.84 8.18 14.95
C ILE A 267 6.65 7.53 13.82
N VAL A 268 7.63 8.27 13.28
CA VAL A 268 8.45 7.81 12.16
C VAL A 268 9.91 7.86 12.58
N HIS A 269 10.58 6.70 12.72
CA HIS A 269 11.93 6.71 13.26
C HIS A 269 12.81 5.54 12.79
N ASP A 270 14.11 5.76 12.83
CA ASP A 270 15.12 4.73 12.50
C ASP A 270 14.90 4.06 11.13
N ASN A 271 14.35 4.76 10.13
CA ASN A 271 14.11 4.18 8.80
C ASN A 271 15.40 4.23 7.96
N ASN A 272 16.37 3.42 8.35
CA ASN A 272 17.73 3.33 7.80
C ASN A 272 18.13 1.88 7.52
N ASN A 273 17.18 0.95 7.44
CA ASN A 273 17.47 -0.48 7.43
C ASN A 273 18.01 -0.95 6.08
N ASN A 274 19.35 -1.05 5.97
CA ASN A 274 20.03 -1.53 4.78
C ASN A 274 19.87 -3.04 4.56
N GLU A 275 19.44 -3.79 5.56
CA GLU A 275 19.23 -5.23 5.50
C GLU A 275 17.84 -5.61 4.95
N SER A 276 16.89 -4.67 4.91
CA SER A 276 15.61 -4.89 4.24
C SER A 276 15.83 -4.87 2.73
N PRO A 277 15.36 -5.89 2.00
CA PRO A 277 15.36 -5.86 0.55
C PRO A 277 14.43 -4.74 0.05
N ALA A 278 14.70 -4.24 -1.15
CA ALA A 278 13.89 -3.21 -1.77
C ALA A 278 13.63 -3.52 -3.24
N ILE A 279 12.46 -3.17 -3.70
CA ILE A 279 12.05 -3.16 -5.10
C ILE A 279 11.42 -1.80 -5.43
N ASP A 280 11.31 -1.49 -6.70
CA ASP A 280 10.62 -0.30 -7.22
C ASP A 280 11.04 1.01 -6.50
N VAL A 281 10.10 1.82 -6.05
CA VAL A 281 10.37 3.12 -5.39
C VAL A 281 11.21 2.97 -4.12
N ALA A 282 11.11 1.85 -3.42
CA ALA A 282 11.90 1.59 -2.22
C ALA A 282 13.41 1.58 -2.47
N LEU A 283 13.85 1.32 -3.70
CA LEU A 283 15.27 1.39 -4.09
C LEU A 283 15.82 2.81 -3.98
N LEU A 284 15.00 3.83 -4.20
CA LEU A 284 15.44 5.24 -4.26
C LEU A 284 15.19 6.02 -2.97
N ALA A 285 14.38 5.49 -2.06
CA ALA A 285 13.87 6.24 -0.91
C ALA A 285 14.67 6.06 0.39
N GLN A 286 15.75 5.29 0.39
CA GLN A 286 16.45 4.88 1.60
C GLN A 286 16.92 6.03 2.49
N GLY A 287 16.78 5.86 3.81
CA GLY A 287 17.32 6.75 4.83
C GLY A 287 16.45 7.99 5.09
N ASN A 288 15.22 8.01 4.60
CA ASN A 288 14.29 9.12 4.80
C ASN A 288 13.14 8.72 5.73
N GLY A 289 12.64 9.68 6.50
CA GLY A 289 11.47 9.51 7.36
C GLY A 289 10.17 9.61 6.57
N ILE A 290 9.72 10.81 6.25
CA ILE A 290 8.59 11.09 5.37
C ILE A 290 9.14 11.71 4.10
N LEU A 291 9.01 11.01 2.98
CA LEU A 291 9.52 11.43 1.68
C LEU A 291 8.37 11.63 0.70
N ILE A 292 7.99 12.87 0.46
CA ILE A 292 7.02 13.22 -0.58
C ILE A 292 7.76 13.21 -1.92
N ALA A 293 7.59 12.12 -2.69
CA ALA A 293 8.33 11.87 -3.91
C ALA A 293 7.45 12.16 -5.15
N GLY A 294 7.44 13.41 -5.60
CA GLY A 294 6.64 13.82 -6.74
C GLY A 294 5.14 13.91 -6.51
N SER A 295 4.68 13.75 -5.27
CA SER A 295 3.28 13.89 -4.88
C SER A 295 2.94 15.34 -4.52
N VAL A 296 1.69 15.76 -4.76
CA VAL A 296 1.30 17.18 -4.68
C VAL A 296 0.20 17.45 -3.64
N ASN A 297 0.16 18.68 -3.11
CA ASN A 297 -0.88 19.18 -2.21
C ASN A 297 -1.09 18.32 -0.94
N ASN A 298 -0.06 17.65 -0.44
CA ASN A 298 -0.15 16.85 0.77
C ASN A 298 -0.06 17.73 2.03
N ILE A 299 -0.67 17.25 3.11
CA ILE A 299 -0.61 17.85 4.43
C ILE A 299 0.16 16.91 5.35
N VAL A 300 1.29 17.38 5.89
CA VAL A 300 2.14 16.63 6.83
C VAL A 300 2.23 17.41 8.14
N GLU A 301 1.47 16.98 9.13
CA GLU A 301 1.30 17.77 10.34
C GLU A 301 1.51 16.96 11.63
N ARG A 302 2.11 17.62 12.64
CA ARG A 302 2.18 17.09 14.00
C ARG A 302 2.68 15.66 14.11
N ASN A 303 3.60 15.26 13.23
CA ASN A 303 4.30 13.99 13.33
C ASN A 303 5.53 14.12 14.23
N LEU A 304 5.93 13.02 14.85
CA LEU A 304 7.21 12.85 15.53
C LEU A 304 8.14 12.05 14.63
N VAL A 305 9.17 12.71 14.08
CA VAL A 305 10.09 12.13 13.09
C VAL A 305 11.53 12.22 13.61
N PHE A 306 12.26 11.11 13.72
CA PHE A 306 13.59 11.17 14.29
C PHE A 306 14.53 10.02 13.89
N ASP A 307 15.84 10.31 13.96
CA ASP A 307 16.92 9.35 13.76
C ASP A 307 16.92 8.70 12.35
N HIS A 308 17.02 9.54 11.29
CA HIS A 308 17.12 9.13 9.90
C HIS A 308 18.51 9.45 9.31
N ASP A 309 19.05 8.58 8.47
CA ASP A 309 20.38 8.78 7.86
C ASP A 309 20.42 9.95 6.87
N ARG A 310 19.27 10.30 6.26
CA ARG A 310 19.16 11.36 5.26
C ARG A 310 18.25 12.48 5.74
N THR A 311 16.98 12.43 5.42
CA THR A 311 16.06 13.51 5.77
C THR A 311 14.95 13.04 6.71
N GLY A 312 14.54 13.91 7.62
CA GLY A 312 13.36 13.68 8.45
C GLY A 312 12.09 13.77 7.59
N ILE A 313 11.79 14.96 7.08
CA ILE A 313 10.67 15.21 6.17
C ILE A 313 11.21 15.94 4.94
N ALA A 314 10.96 15.39 3.74
CA ALA A 314 11.41 16.01 2.49
C ALA A 314 10.31 16.00 1.43
N ALA A 315 10.22 17.11 0.68
CA ALA A 315 9.42 17.23 -0.54
C ALA A 315 10.37 17.35 -1.73
N VAL A 316 10.45 16.32 -2.56
CA VAL A 316 11.41 16.21 -3.66
C VAL A 316 10.77 15.67 -4.94
N PRO A 317 11.27 16.02 -6.10
CA PRO A 317 10.80 15.43 -7.34
C PRO A 317 11.19 13.95 -7.44
N PHE A 318 10.36 13.19 -8.15
CA PHE A 318 10.64 11.82 -8.54
C PHE A 318 10.91 11.76 -10.06
N PRO A 319 12.12 11.40 -10.48
CA PRO A 319 12.43 11.18 -11.89
C PRO A 319 12.04 9.74 -12.27
N GLU A 320 11.10 9.63 -13.20
CA GLU A 320 10.68 8.37 -13.78
C GLU A 320 11.36 8.18 -15.14
N GLU A 321 12.15 7.11 -15.26
CA GLU A 321 12.74 6.67 -16.52
C GLU A 321 11.75 5.77 -17.27
N ASP A 322 11.72 5.86 -18.61
CA ASP A 322 10.83 5.07 -19.45
C ASP A 322 9.32 5.22 -19.10
N ALA A 323 8.92 6.43 -18.72
CA ALA A 323 7.54 6.74 -18.38
C ALA A 323 6.57 6.40 -19.53
N SER A 324 5.36 5.96 -19.18
CA SER A 324 4.32 5.66 -20.18
C SER A 324 3.39 6.84 -20.45
N ASP A 325 3.52 7.93 -19.70
CA ASP A 325 2.69 9.13 -19.83
C ASP A 325 3.41 10.38 -19.30
N VAL A 326 2.84 11.54 -19.53
CA VAL A 326 3.35 12.83 -19.07
C VAL A 326 2.61 13.31 -17.83
N VAL A 327 3.18 14.29 -17.14
CA VAL A 327 2.49 14.96 -16.01
C VAL A 327 1.24 15.65 -16.55
N PRO A 328 0.03 15.36 -15.99
CA PRO A 328 -1.21 15.96 -16.46
C PRO A 328 -1.26 17.47 -16.14
N PRO A 329 -2.04 18.24 -16.90
CA PRO A 329 -2.25 19.65 -16.59
C PRO A 329 -2.99 19.84 -15.27
N THR A 330 -2.74 20.95 -14.58
CA THR A 330 -3.34 21.25 -13.24
C THR A 330 -4.86 21.13 -13.22
N SER A 331 -5.55 21.42 -14.34
CA SER A 331 -7.01 21.32 -14.42
C SER A 331 -7.54 19.87 -14.28
N GLU A 332 -6.71 18.88 -14.54
CA GLU A 332 -7.07 17.47 -14.40
C GLU A 332 -6.91 16.97 -12.95
N LEU A 333 -6.12 17.69 -12.15
CA LEU A 333 -5.90 17.34 -10.74
C LEU A 333 -7.15 17.51 -9.85
N GLU A 334 -8.13 18.29 -10.31
CA GLU A 334 -9.38 18.55 -9.60
C GLU A 334 -10.46 17.48 -9.91
N VAL A 335 -10.22 16.66 -10.93
CA VAL A 335 -11.19 15.66 -11.40
C VAL A 335 -10.92 14.33 -10.70
N PRO A 336 -11.97 13.61 -10.22
CA PRO A 336 -11.83 12.25 -9.71
C PRO A 336 -11.20 11.31 -10.75
N CYS A 337 -10.40 10.36 -10.29
CA CYS A 337 -9.70 9.44 -11.18
C CYS A 337 -10.62 8.62 -12.08
N GLU A 338 -11.79 8.24 -11.56
CA GLU A 338 -12.79 7.48 -12.31
C GLU A 338 -13.26 8.22 -13.58
N GLU A 339 -13.23 9.56 -13.58
CA GLU A 339 -13.60 10.39 -14.72
C GLU A 339 -12.48 10.50 -15.76
N THR A 340 -11.21 10.35 -15.34
CA THR A 340 -10.02 10.49 -16.20
C THR A 340 -9.39 9.16 -16.62
N ARG A 341 -9.85 8.06 -16.05
CA ARG A 341 -9.25 6.72 -16.20
C ARG A 341 -9.22 6.19 -17.64
N ASP A 342 -10.11 6.61 -18.49
CA ASP A 342 -10.25 6.14 -19.88
C ASP A 342 -9.45 6.97 -20.89
N ASP A 343 -8.58 7.86 -20.43
CA ASP A 343 -7.76 8.70 -21.31
C ASP A 343 -6.86 7.85 -22.22
N GLU A 344 -6.75 8.30 -23.48
CA GLU A 344 -5.86 7.64 -24.44
C GLU A 344 -4.39 7.91 -24.06
N LEU A 345 -3.57 6.85 -24.12
CA LEU A 345 -2.12 7.00 -23.92
C LEU A 345 -1.53 7.91 -25.03
N PRO A 346 -0.52 8.74 -24.69
CA PRO A 346 0.18 9.52 -25.69
C PRO A 346 0.80 8.64 -26.77
N ALA A 347 1.01 9.19 -27.95
CA ALA A 347 1.64 8.46 -29.05
C ALA A 347 3.12 8.19 -28.75
N GLU A 348 3.66 7.12 -29.34
CA GLU A 348 5.08 6.78 -29.20
C GLU A 348 5.98 7.98 -29.59
N GLY A 349 6.90 8.35 -28.67
CA GLY A 349 7.83 9.47 -28.82
C GLY A 349 7.26 10.84 -28.40
N GLU A 350 6.04 10.92 -27.86
CA GLU A 350 5.49 12.13 -27.22
C GLU A 350 5.88 12.24 -25.74
N VAL A 351 6.25 11.12 -25.10
CA VAL A 351 6.71 11.10 -23.71
C VAL A 351 8.24 11.27 -23.70
N PRO A 352 8.81 12.17 -22.89
CA PRO A 352 10.25 12.30 -22.69
C PRO A 352 10.89 11.02 -22.13
N ASP A 353 12.18 10.79 -22.38
CA ASP A 353 12.94 9.68 -21.79
C ASP A 353 12.93 9.68 -20.26
N ILE A 354 12.79 10.85 -19.65
CA ILE A 354 12.60 11.04 -18.21
C ILE A 354 11.45 12.00 -18.00
N VAL A 355 10.44 11.57 -17.25
CA VAL A 355 9.36 12.42 -16.74
C VAL A 355 9.69 12.82 -15.30
N LEU A 356 9.64 14.12 -15.02
CA LEU A 356 9.90 14.63 -13.69
C LEU A 356 8.59 14.96 -12.97
N TRP A 357 8.21 14.11 -12.04
CA TRP A 357 7.10 14.36 -11.13
C TRP A 357 7.55 15.30 -10.03
N ASN A 358 7.08 16.56 -10.05
CA ASN A 358 7.48 17.54 -9.04
C ASN A 358 6.57 17.42 -7.79
N ALA A 359 7.18 17.50 -6.60
CA ALA A 359 6.45 17.63 -5.35
C ALA A 359 6.06 19.10 -5.15
N THR A 360 4.80 19.45 -5.36
CA THR A 360 4.32 20.86 -5.32
C THR A 360 3.15 21.05 -4.37
N GLY A 361 3.02 22.26 -3.81
CA GLY A 361 1.87 22.64 -3.00
C GLY A 361 1.74 21.93 -1.66
N ASN A 362 2.79 21.27 -1.19
CA ASN A 362 2.75 20.49 0.06
C ASN A 362 2.90 21.40 1.28
N SER A 363 2.15 21.10 2.35
CA SER A 363 2.18 21.83 3.63
C SER A 363 2.77 20.97 4.73
N ILE A 364 3.89 21.40 5.31
CA ILE A 364 4.63 20.70 6.37
C ILE A 364 4.58 21.56 7.64
N ILE A 365 3.71 21.22 8.61
CA ILE A 365 3.35 22.12 9.69
C ILE A 365 3.39 21.43 11.07
N GLY A 366 4.03 22.08 12.05
CA GLY A 366 3.96 21.69 13.45
C GLY A 366 4.51 20.31 13.78
N ASN A 367 5.43 19.77 12.97
CA ASN A 367 6.08 18.48 13.22
C ASN A 367 7.25 18.65 14.21
N LEU A 368 7.56 17.59 14.94
CA LEU A 368 8.77 17.50 15.76
C LEU A 368 9.77 16.60 15.04
N VAL A 369 10.83 17.17 14.49
CA VAL A 369 11.80 16.48 13.64
C VAL A 369 13.20 16.63 14.20
N SER A 370 13.99 15.54 14.32
CA SER A 370 15.33 15.59 14.89
C SER A 370 16.22 14.42 14.47
N GLY A 371 17.52 14.64 14.53
CA GLY A 371 18.51 13.57 14.37
C GLY A 371 18.68 13.05 12.95
N SER A 372 18.37 13.87 11.94
CA SER A 372 18.52 13.51 10.54
C SER A 372 19.95 13.83 10.05
N GLY A 373 20.53 12.91 9.29
CA GLY A 373 21.93 13.01 8.87
C GLY A 373 22.23 14.12 7.84
N LEU A 374 21.25 14.46 6.98
CA LEU A 374 21.37 15.54 6.00
C LEU A 374 20.60 16.78 6.42
N ALA A 375 19.31 16.63 6.68
CA ALA A 375 18.45 17.71 7.14
C ALA A 375 17.17 17.15 7.79
N ASP A 376 16.67 17.83 8.82
CA ASP A 376 15.39 17.48 9.42
C ASP A 376 14.23 17.83 8.49
N LEU A 377 14.28 19.01 7.86
CA LEU A 377 13.33 19.44 6.84
C LEU A 377 14.06 19.75 5.53
N ALA A 378 13.50 19.29 4.42
CA ALA A 378 14.12 19.48 3.13
C ALA A 378 13.12 19.74 1.98
N SER A 379 13.54 20.53 1.02
CA SER A 379 12.84 20.71 -0.27
C SER A 379 13.87 20.89 -1.37
N GLY A 380 13.64 20.30 -2.54
CA GLY A 380 14.60 20.36 -3.62
C GLY A 380 13.99 20.19 -5.00
N THR A 381 14.80 20.51 -6.02
CA THR A 381 14.47 20.33 -7.43
C THR A 381 15.57 19.53 -8.11
N ILE A 382 15.25 18.96 -9.28
CA ILE A 382 16.22 18.39 -10.20
C ILE A 382 16.24 19.27 -11.45
N PRO A 383 17.31 20.02 -11.72
CA PRO A 383 17.41 20.87 -12.90
C PRO A 383 17.80 20.03 -14.13
N LEU A 384 16.81 19.37 -14.76
CA LEU A 384 17.04 18.57 -15.97
C LEU A 384 17.18 19.42 -17.22
N ASP A 385 16.41 20.50 -17.32
CA ASP A 385 16.36 21.39 -18.49
C ASP A 385 15.97 22.81 -18.10
N ALA A 386 15.74 23.68 -19.11
CA ALA A 386 15.38 25.08 -18.88
C ALA A 386 13.94 25.26 -18.32
N ASP A 387 13.10 24.27 -18.42
CA ASP A 387 11.71 24.29 -17.97
C ASP A 387 11.54 23.66 -16.59
N SER A 388 12.63 23.14 -15.98
CA SER A 388 12.63 22.62 -14.62
C SER A 388 12.21 23.69 -13.61
N LEU A 389 11.31 23.31 -12.70
CA LEU A 389 10.80 24.23 -11.68
C LEU A 389 11.92 24.66 -10.72
N THR A 390 11.91 25.92 -10.35
CA THR A 390 12.72 26.44 -9.24
C THR A 390 12.03 26.12 -7.92
N THR A 391 12.78 26.12 -6.83
CA THR A 391 12.24 25.86 -5.49
C THR A 391 11.11 26.82 -5.11
N ALA A 392 11.15 28.09 -5.56
CA ALA A 392 10.07 29.05 -5.35
C ALA A 392 8.79 28.68 -6.11
N GLN A 393 8.90 27.99 -7.23
CA GLN A 393 7.76 27.55 -8.04
C GLN A 393 7.14 26.24 -7.56
N LEU A 394 7.78 25.53 -6.62
CA LEU A 394 7.21 24.31 -6.04
C LEU A 394 6.03 24.59 -5.11
N GLU A 395 5.91 25.82 -4.58
CA GLU A 395 4.83 26.22 -3.68
C GLU A 395 4.70 25.36 -2.40
N ASN A 396 5.74 24.57 -2.07
CA ASN A 396 5.79 23.85 -0.80
C ASN A 396 5.99 24.84 0.34
N CYS A 397 5.30 24.63 1.47
CA CYS A 397 5.42 25.53 2.61
C CYS A 397 5.73 24.78 3.92
N PHE A 398 6.45 25.48 4.81
CA PHE A 398 6.93 24.95 6.09
C PHE A 398 6.67 25.98 7.21
N SER A 399 6.05 25.58 8.31
CA SER A 399 5.78 26.47 9.45
C SER A 399 5.63 25.73 10.77
N ASP A 400 6.04 26.38 11.83
CA ASP A 400 5.83 25.91 13.20
C ASP A 400 6.43 24.52 13.52
N ASN A 401 7.40 24.04 12.72
CA ASN A 401 8.06 22.78 12.98
C ASN A 401 9.18 22.97 14.01
N GLU A 402 9.32 22.03 14.93
CA GLU A 402 10.49 21.94 15.80
C GLU A 402 11.56 21.08 15.12
N HIS A 403 12.72 21.68 14.77
CA HIS A 403 13.79 21.04 14.01
C HIS A 403 15.16 21.62 14.37
N GLU A 404 16.25 20.92 14.03
CA GLU A 404 17.64 21.37 14.22
C GLU A 404 18.31 21.84 12.92
N SER A 405 17.88 21.30 11.77
CA SER A 405 18.51 21.56 10.47
C SER A 405 17.50 21.59 9.32
N THR A 406 17.81 22.39 8.30
CA THR A 406 17.01 22.45 7.06
C THR A 406 17.90 22.47 5.83
N ALA A 407 17.41 21.96 4.70
CA ALA A 407 18.02 22.06 3.40
C ALA A 407 16.97 22.53 2.37
N PRO A 408 17.08 23.75 1.86
CA PRO A 408 18.13 24.77 2.14
C PRO A 408 18.04 25.33 3.58
N THR A 409 19.12 26.00 3.99
CA THR A 409 19.17 26.68 5.30
C THR A 409 18.04 27.71 5.40
N ASP A 410 17.38 27.78 6.57
CA ASP A 410 16.26 28.69 6.85
C ASP A 410 15.03 28.43 5.96
N LEU A 411 14.71 27.16 5.72
CA LEU A 411 13.61 26.75 4.84
C LEU A 411 12.25 27.34 5.25
N GLU A 412 11.94 27.41 6.53
CA GLU A 412 10.70 28.04 7.02
C GLU A 412 10.67 29.56 6.78
N GLY A 413 11.81 30.23 6.81
CA GLY A 413 11.93 31.64 6.44
C GLY A 413 11.82 31.87 4.92
N LEU A 414 12.27 30.90 4.13
CA LEU A 414 12.21 30.96 2.67
C LEU A 414 10.81 30.63 2.10
N ALA A 415 10.13 29.68 2.71
CA ALA A 415 8.84 29.16 2.24
C ALA A 415 7.83 28.98 3.40
N PRO A 416 7.41 30.06 4.10
CA PRO A 416 6.46 29.98 5.19
C PRO A 416 5.05 29.68 4.70
N CYS A 417 4.30 28.84 5.41
CA CYS A 417 2.88 28.61 5.12
C CYS A 417 2.06 29.87 5.39
N GLY A 418 1.24 30.28 4.42
CA GLY A 418 0.38 31.47 4.54
C GLY A 418 1.11 32.81 4.51
N GLY A 419 2.41 32.84 4.22
CA GLY A 419 3.24 34.05 4.14
C GLY A 419 3.72 34.34 2.71
N GLU A 420 4.29 35.54 2.51
CA GLU A 420 5.17 35.79 1.37
C GLU A 420 6.58 35.34 1.80
N GLY A 421 7.09 34.23 1.23
CA GLY A 421 8.47 33.83 1.40
C GLY A 421 9.44 34.89 0.85
N ASN A 422 10.73 34.75 1.09
CA ASN A 422 11.77 35.66 0.56
C ASN A 422 11.82 35.69 -0.97
N GLY A 423 10.99 34.87 -1.66
CA GLY A 423 10.73 34.92 -3.10
C GLY A 423 11.94 34.62 -3.98
N GLY A 424 13.01 34.07 -3.43
CA GLY A 424 14.22 33.75 -4.15
C GLY A 424 14.31 32.28 -4.52
N ASP A 425 14.96 32.01 -5.65
CA ASP A 425 15.49 30.69 -5.91
C ASP A 425 16.52 30.39 -4.82
N PHE A 426 16.21 29.39 -4.04
CA PHE A 426 17.19 28.89 -3.09
C PHE A 426 17.90 27.69 -3.70
N GLU A 427 19.21 27.80 -3.79
CA GLU A 427 20.02 26.63 -4.11
C GLU A 427 19.77 25.59 -3.01
N ALA A 428 19.51 24.34 -3.40
CA ALA A 428 19.35 23.23 -2.49
C ALA A 428 20.69 22.95 -1.80
N ASN A 429 21.04 23.74 -0.80
CA ASN A 429 22.29 23.62 -0.04
C ASN A 429 22.35 22.22 0.60
N GLY A 430 23.15 21.33 0.00
CA GLY A 430 23.39 19.98 0.53
C GLY A 430 22.42 18.90 0.00
N LEU A 431 21.47 19.22 -0.84
CA LEU A 431 20.63 18.24 -1.52
C LEU A 431 20.93 18.23 -3.03
N ASP A 432 22.02 17.57 -3.40
CA ASP A 432 22.18 17.13 -4.79
C ASP A 432 21.39 15.83 -4.95
N LEU A 433 20.14 15.92 -5.38
CA LEU A 433 19.22 14.80 -5.48
C LEU A 433 19.72 13.72 -6.46
N LEU A 434 20.41 14.12 -7.55
CA LEU A 434 20.99 13.15 -8.48
C LEU A 434 22.14 12.37 -7.83
N VAL A 435 22.96 13.02 -7.00
CA VAL A 435 23.99 12.33 -6.21
C VAL A 435 23.35 11.42 -5.19
N LEU A 436 22.34 11.89 -4.45
CA LEU A 436 21.66 11.09 -3.43
C LEU A 436 20.95 9.86 -4.01
N ILE A 437 20.36 9.97 -5.19
CA ILE A 437 19.76 8.84 -5.92
C ILE A 437 20.85 7.81 -6.29
N ASN A 438 22.02 8.26 -6.76
CA ASN A 438 23.10 7.37 -7.17
C ASN A 438 23.91 6.79 -6.00
N GLU A 439 23.85 7.40 -4.82
CA GLU A 439 24.59 6.98 -3.60
C GLU A 439 23.72 6.16 -2.64
N GLN A 440 22.63 5.56 -3.12
CA GLN A 440 21.80 4.67 -2.31
C GLN A 440 22.60 3.42 -1.89
N ALA A 441 22.39 2.92 -0.69
CA ALA A 441 22.93 1.64 -0.29
C ALA A 441 22.29 0.54 -1.16
N ALA A 442 23.14 -0.39 -1.61
CA ALA A 442 22.66 -1.52 -2.38
C ALA A 442 21.58 -2.30 -1.60
N SER A 443 20.52 -2.67 -2.29
CA SER A 443 19.51 -3.56 -1.72
C SER A 443 20.07 -4.98 -1.62
N PRO A 444 19.84 -5.70 -0.51
CA PRO A 444 20.03 -7.15 -0.48
C PRO A 444 19.18 -7.84 -1.57
N PRO A 445 19.49 -9.10 -1.92
CA PRO A 445 18.63 -9.87 -2.81
C PRO A 445 17.17 -9.90 -2.33
N LYS A 446 16.19 -9.81 -3.23
CA LYS A 446 14.75 -9.81 -2.90
C LYS A 446 14.40 -10.93 -1.92
N ASP A 447 14.89 -12.15 -2.14
CA ASP A 447 14.62 -13.32 -1.30
C ASP A 447 15.02 -13.17 0.18
N THR A 448 15.73 -12.12 0.56
CA THR A 448 16.09 -11.84 1.95
C THR A 448 14.86 -11.59 2.81
N TYR A 449 13.72 -11.18 2.22
CA TYR A 449 12.46 -11.03 2.95
C TYR A 449 12.06 -12.31 3.71
N LYS A 450 12.42 -13.48 3.20
CA LYS A 450 12.13 -14.79 3.78
C LYS A 450 12.76 -15.00 5.16
N THR A 451 13.76 -14.20 5.49
CA THR A 451 14.53 -14.31 6.74
C THR A 451 14.36 -13.12 7.68
N THR A 452 13.50 -12.16 7.33
CA THR A 452 13.14 -11.06 8.23
C THR A 452 12.67 -11.61 9.59
N PRO A 453 13.02 -11.01 10.72
CA PRO A 453 12.58 -11.46 12.02
C PRO A 453 11.05 -11.58 12.12
N GLU A 454 10.57 -12.61 12.78
CA GLU A 454 9.14 -12.69 13.11
C GLU A 454 8.78 -11.63 14.14
N PRO A 455 7.61 -10.97 14.00
CA PRO A 455 7.14 -10.07 15.04
C PRO A 455 6.79 -10.85 16.32
N GLY A 456 6.85 -10.16 17.46
CA GLY A 456 6.19 -10.64 18.66
C GLY A 456 4.67 -10.71 18.48
N ASP A 457 3.99 -11.34 19.45
CA ASP A 457 2.53 -11.37 19.45
C ASP A 457 1.95 -9.96 19.37
N GLN A 458 0.99 -9.79 18.48
CA GLN A 458 0.27 -8.54 18.28
C GLN A 458 -1.06 -8.57 19.05
N GLU A 459 -1.57 -7.38 19.42
CA GLU A 459 -2.88 -7.29 20.08
C GLU A 459 -3.97 -7.90 19.20
N SER A 460 -4.73 -8.82 19.76
CA SER A 460 -5.85 -9.48 19.09
C SER A 460 -7.12 -8.67 19.28
N MET A 461 -8.06 -8.77 18.34
CA MET A 461 -9.36 -8.12 18.40
C MET A 461 -10.11 -8.55 19.68
N PRO A 462 -10.51 -7.61 20.56
CA PRO A 462 -11.01 -7.97 21.89
C PRO A 462 -12.36 -8.68 21.88
N ASP A 463 -13.18 -8.47 20.87
CA ASP A 463 -14.55 -8.98 20.73
C ASP A 463 -14.73 -9.95 19.55
N ALA A 464 -13.64 -10.54 19.06
CA ALA A 464 -13.65 -11.42 17.88
C ALA A 464 -14.69 -12.54 17.92
N LEU A 465 -14.94 -13.09 19.11
CA LEU A 465 -15.88 -14.20 19.34
C LEU A 465 -17.32 -13.76 19.62
N THR A 466 -17.58 -12.47 19.79
CA THR A 466 -18.88 -11.97 20.23
C THR A 466 -19.46 -10.89 19.32
N LYS A 467 -18.64 -10.25 18.52
CA LYS A 467 -19.08 -9.23 17.56
C LYS A 467 -19.80 -9.90 16.39
N PRO A 468 -21.09 -9.61 16.15
CA PRO A 468 -21.81 -10.14 15.01
C PRO A 468 -21.24 -9.56 13.70
N TYR A 469 -21.70 -10.07 12.57
CA TYR A 469 -21.52 -9.39 11.28
C TYR A 469 -22.07 -7.96 11.36
N GLU A 470 -21.28 -7.02 10.85
CA GLU A 470 -21.70 -5.63 10.63
C GLU A 470 -21.20 -5.22 9.26
N ARG A 471 -22.10 -4.70 8.43
CA ARG A 471 -21.72 -4.17 7.13
C ARG A 471 -20.76 -2.99 7.31
N PHE A 472 -19.67 -3.01 6.58
CA PHE A 472 -18.76 -1.87 6.53
C PHE A 472 -19.28 -0.84 5.54
N GLU A 473 -19.72 0.30 6.04
CA GLU A 473 -20.37 1.33 5.22
C GLU A 473 -19.38 2.39 4.72
N ALA A 474 -18.39 2.77 5.54
CA ALA A 474 -17.39 3.78 5.21
C ALA A 474 -16.22 3.76 6.21
N PRO A 475 -15.05 4.28 5.84
CA PRO A 475 -13.93 4.47 6.77
C PRO A 475 -14.30 5.47 7.88
N THR A 476 -13.74 5.25 9.06
CA THR A 476 -13.90 6.16 10.18
C THR A 476 -12.91 7.33 10.04
N LYS A 477 -13.36 8.45 9.52
CA LYS A 477 -12.51 9.64 9.37
C LYS A 477 -12.04 10.15 10.73
N PRO A 478 -10.72 10.40 10.90
CA PRO A 478 -10.17 10.90 12.14
C PRO A 478 -10.58 12.38 12.37
N ASP A 479 -10.74 12.76 13.63
CA ASP A 479 -10.75 14.17 14.00
C ASP A 479 -9.30 14.70 14.01
N VAL A 480 -8.83 15.13 12.85
CA VAL A 480 -7.45 15.59 12.64
C VAL A 480 -7.06 16.70 13.60
N ASP A 481 -7.98 17.61 13.92
CA ASP A 481 -7.71 18.74 14.81
C ASP A 481 -7.46 18.30 16.26
N ALA A 482 -7.97 17.14 16.66
CA ALA A 482 -7.75 16.57 17.98
C ALA A 482 -6.41 15.81 18.09
N ILE A 483 -5.78 15.46 16.98
CA ILE A 483 -4.50 14.72 16.98
C ILE A 483 -3.36 15.68 17.34
N THR A 484 -2.55 15.30 18.31
CA THR A 484 -1.36 16.05 18.75
C THR A 484 -0.08 15.31 18.42
N VAL A 485 1.06 16.03 18.41
CA VAL A 485 2.38 15.37 18.25
C VAL A 485 2.52 14.26 19.29
N PRO A 486 2.81 13.01 18.86
CA PRO A 486 2.95 11.90 19.80
C PRO A 486 4.20 12.04 20.66
N LYS A 487 4.23 11.34 21.78
CA LYS A 487 5.39 11.31 22.65
C LYS A 487 6.41 10.29 22.15
N LYS A 488 7.69 10.65 22.26
CA LYS A 488 8.79 9.71 21.96
C LYS A 488 8.62 8.43 22.79
N PRO A 489 8.65 7.24 22.14
CA PRO A 489 8.58 5.97 22.86
C PRO A 489 9.65 5.86 23.94
N ALA A 490 9.34 5.23 25.06
CA ALA A 490 10.34 4.91 26.09
C ALA A 490 11.35 3.90 25.51
N LYS A 491 12.65 4.16 25.74
CA LYS A 491 13.74 3.26 25.32
C LYS A 491 13.67 1.92 26.03
#